data_604bcdf79043b83ba988dead6605ee03
#
_entry.id   604bcdf79043b83ba988dead6605ee03
#
_cell.length_a   1.000
_cell.length_b   1.000
_cell.length_c   1.000
_cell.angle_alpha   90.00
_cell.angle_beta   90.00
_cell.angle_gamma   90.00
#
_symmetry.space_group_name_H-M   'P 1'
#
loop_
_entity.id
_entity.type
_entity.pdbx_description
1 polymer ?
#
loop_
_entity_poly.entity_id
_entity_poly.type
_entity_poly.pdbx_seq_one_letter_code
_entity_poly.pdbx_strand_id
1 'polypeptide(L)'
;AKLEAVPGTLKEAITSAIKIWSSNPEYAYICGSAVSSAPFPKLVAFAQSIIGKEIREQSMEQEGKIPDMIVGCVGGGSNFAGAIYEFLDEPNVKKIGVEAAETAALSNGTPGIMQGMKTYMLQTDDGAKSLGGMSLGAGITYFSVGPMHSYLKDQKAVSYSSATDQEMLDAYKMIAQTEGICSALE
;
A
#
# COMPACT_ATOMS: atom_id res chain seq x y z
N ALA A 1 1.20 -3.06 -28.52
CA ALA A 1 1.97 -3.07 -27.27
C ALA A 1 2.97 -4.22 -27.29
N LYS A 2 4.20 -3.95 -26.87
CA LYS A 2 5.23 -5.00 -26.74
C LYS A 2 5.28 -5.39 -25.25
N LEU A 3 5.12 -6.69 -24.96
CA LEU A 3 5.37 -7.23 -23.64
C LEU A 3 6.86 -7.58 -23.52
N GLU A 4 7.48 -7.15 -22.43
CA GLU A 4 8.87 -7.46 -22.12
C GLU A 4 8.91 -8.24 -20.81
N ALA A 5 9.33 -9.49 -20.89
CA ALA A 5 9.48 -10.34 -19.71
C ALA A 5 10.84 -10.05 -19.06
N VAL A 6 10.82 -9.77 -17.76
CA VAL A 6 12.02 -9.55 -16.95
C VAL A 6 12.11 -10.68 -15.93
N PRO A 7 13.26 -11.39 -15.85
CA PRO A 7 13.47 -12.39 -14.82
C PRO A 7 13.48 -11.73 -13.42
N GLY A 8 12.90 -12.41 -12.45
CA GLY A 8 12.89 -11.94 -11.07
C GLY A 8 11.50 -11.58 -10.55
N THR A 9 11.46 -10.63 -9.65
CA THR A 9 10.26 -10.18 -8.96
C THR A 9 9.71 -8.88 -9.57
N LEU A 10 8.59 -8.39 -9.03
CA LEU A 10 8.02 -7.08 -9.38
C LEU A 10 9.05 -5.94 -9.26
N LYS A 11 9.97 -6.02 -8.30
CA LYS A 11 11.04 -5.01 -8.12
C LYS A 11 11.94 -4.90 -9.36
N GLU A 12 12.38 -6.04 -9.90
CA GLU A 12 13.24 -6.08 -11.09
C GLU A 12 12.49 -5.57 -12.31
N ALA A 13 11.20 -5.93 -12.45
CA ALA A 13 10.35 -5.45 -13.53
C ALA A 13 10.17 -3.92 -13.50
N ILE A 14 9.87 -3.34 -12.35
CA ILE A 14 9.75 -1.88 -12.18
C ILE A 14 11.10 -1.19 -12.47
N THR A 15 12.20 -1.73 -11.93
CA THR A 15 13.53 -1.17 -12.15
C THR A 15 13.90 -1.19 -13.64
N SER A 16 13.57 -2.25 -14.37
CA SER A 16 13.76 -2.34 -15.82
C SER A 16 12.92 -1.29 -16.56
N ALA A 17 11.64 -1.16 -16.22
CA ALA A 17 10.75 -0.18 -16.83
C ALA A 17 11.27 1.26 -16.65
N ILE A 18 11.73 1.61 -15.45
CA ILE A 18 12.31 2.93 -15.16
C ILE A 18 13.60 3.16 -15.97
N LYS A 19 14.47 2.14 -16.10
CA LYS A 19 15.68 2.23 -16.91
C LYS A 19 15.36 2.46 -18.38
N ILE A 20 14.41 1.69 -18.94
CA ILE A 20 13.98 1.85 -20.33
C ILE A 20 13.43 3.26 -20.56
N TRP A 21 12.54 3.72 -19.68
CA TRP A 21 11.97 5.07 -19.76
C TRP A 21 13.06 6.16 -19.70
N SER A 22 13.96 6.07 -18.72
CA SER A 22 15.02 7.09 -18.55
C SER A 22 16.01 7.16 -19.73
N SER A 23 16.15 6.08 -20.50
CA SER A 23 17.03 5.98 -21.66
C SER A 23 16.34 6.33 -22.98
N ASN A 24 15.04 6.55 -22.99
CA ASN A 24 14.25 6.83 -24.20
C ASN A 24 13.32 8.00 -23.95
N PRO A 25 13.74 9.23 -24.30
CA PRO A 25 12.98 10.46 -24.04
C PRO A 25 11.57 10.51 -24.67
N GLU A 26 11.36 9.71 -25.71
CA GLU A 26 10.07 9.61 -26.39
C GLU A 26 9.03 8.73 -25.66
N TYR A 27 9.45 8.02 -24.60
CA TYR A 27 8.54 7.18 -23.83
C TYR A 27 7.87 7.96 -22.70
N ALA A 28 6.60 7.68 -22.47
CA ALA A 28 5.89 8.13 -21.29
C ALA A 28 5.82 7.00 -20.26
N TYR A 29 6.28 7.27 -19.04
CA TYR A 29 6.13 6.34 -17.93
C TYR A 29 4.77 6.52 -17.27
N ILE A 30 3.97 5.47 -17.23
CA ILE A 30 2.66 5.44 -16.58
C ILE A 30 2.75 4.51 -15.39
N CYS A 31 2.49 5.04 -14.19
CA CYS A 31 2.56 4.30 -12.94
C CYS A 31 1.24 4.44 -12.17
N GLY A 32 0.59 3.31 -11.87
CA GLY A 32 -0.62 3.23 -11.04
C GLY A 32 -0.34 2.91 -9.57
N SER A 33 0.92 2.79 -9.17
CA SER A 33 1.31 2.44 -7.80
C SER A 33 1.57 3.69 -6.95
N ALA A 34 1.21 3.59 -5.66
CA ALA A 34 1.63 4.56 -4.64
C ALA A 34 3.14 4.47 -4.35
N VAL A 35 3.77 3.33 -4.66
CA VAL A 35 5.22 3.11 -4.54
C VAL A 35 5.92 3.72 -5.75
N SER A 36 6.11 5.02 -5.72
CA SER A 36 6.73 5.76 -6.80
C SER A 36 7.24 7.11 -6.31
N SER A 37 8.08 7.77 -7.11
CA SER A 37 8.51 9.14 -6.86
C SER A 37 7.40 10.16 -7.20
N ALA A 38 7.52 11.38 -6.69
CA ALA A 38 6.60 12.46 -7.06
C ALA A 38 6.58 12.65 -8.60
N PRO A 39 5.39 12.95 -9.18
CA PRO A 39 4.12 13.29 -8.54
C PRO A 39 3.15 12.11 -8.33
N PHE A 40 3.55 10.90 -8.71
CA PHE A 40 2.65 9.73 -8.79
C PHE A 40 1.93 9.38 -7.48
N PRO A 41 2.58 9.40 -6.29
CA PRO A 41 1.87 9.06 -5.04
C PRO A 41 0.64 9.92 -4.79
N LYS A 42 0.75 11.22 -5.06
CA LYS A 42 -0.36 12.16 -4.91
C LYS A 42 -1.46 11.93 -5.95
N LEU A 43 -1.08 11.70 -7.20
CA LEU A 43 -2.03 11.41 -8.28
C LEU A 43 -2.79 10.10 -8.02
N VAL A 44 -2.08 9.07 -7.56
CA VAL A 44 -2.69 7.78 -7.24
C VAL A 44 -3.62 7.90 -6.05
N ALA A 45 -3.22 8.57 -4.97
CA ALA A 45 -4.08 8.79 -3.80
C ALA A 45 -5.34 9.58 -4.19
N PHE A 46 -5.23 10.61 -5.00
CA PHE A 46 -6.36 11.37 -5.51
C PHE A 46 -7.29 10.52 -6.39
N ALA A 47 -6.75 9.75 -7.33
CA ALA A 47 -7.56 8.88 -8.18
C ALA A 47 -8.29 7.80 -7.37
N GLN A 48 -7.65 7.26 -6.34
CA GLN A 48 -8.22 6.26 -5.42
C GLN A 48 -9.17 6.88 -4.38
N SER A 49 -9.21 8.21 -4.23
CA SER A 49 -10.05 8.86 -3.20
C SER A 49 -11.53 8.63 -3.37
N ILE A 50 -11.96 8.15 -4.55
CA ILE A 50 -13.35 7.71 -4.76
C ILE A 50 -13.78 6.68 -3.71
N ILE A 51 -12.87 5.80 -3.27
CA ILE A 51 -13.13 4.82 -2.21
C ILE A 51 -13.53 5.53 -0.92
N GLY A 52 -12.77 6.53 -0.51
CA GLY A 52 -13.05 7.31 0.71
C GLY A 52 -14.37 8.10 0.63
N LYS A 53 -14.70 8.66 -0.55
CA LYS A 53 -15.97 9.33 -0.79
C LYS A 53 -17.15 8.37 -0.64
N GLU A 54 -17.07 7.22 -1.28
CA GLU A 54 -18.12 6.19 -1.18
C GLU A 54 -18.24 5.65 0.25
N ILE A 55 -17.14 5.43 0.97
CA ILE A 55 -17.19 5.06 2.40
C ILE A 55 -17.97 6.11 3.19
N ARG A 56 -17.68 7.40 2.99
CA ARG A 56 -18.38 8.49 3.71
C ARG A 56 -19.87 8.52 3.36
N GLU A 57 -20.21 8.47 2.08
CA GLU A 57 -21.58 8.52 1.59
C GLU A 57 -22.40 7.33 2.10
N GLN A 58 -21.89 6.12 1.92
CA GLN A 58 -22.57 4.90 2.34
C GLN A 58 -22.70 4.79 3.87
N SER A 59 -21.68 5.20 4.62
CA SER A 59 -21.79 5.21 6.09
C SER A 59 -22.84 6.22 6.59
N MET A 60 -22.90 7.38 5.97
CA MET A 60 -23.94 8.37 6.30
C MET A 60 -25.35 7.89 5.94
N GLU A 61 -25.50 7.17 4.82
CA GLU A 61 -26.77 6.61 4.40
C GLU A 61 -27.23 5.47 5.32
N GLN A 62 -26.32 4.57 5.70
CA GLN A 62 -26.65 3.37 6.45
C GLN A 62 -26.70 3.59 7.96
N GLU A 63 -25.81 4.42 8.50
CA GLU A 63 -25.62 4.57 9.94
C GLU A 63 -25.88 6.00 10.45
N GLY A 64 -26.11 6.96 9.56
CA GLY A 64 -26.31 8.37 9.92
C GLY A 64 -25.05 9.09 10.43
N LYS A 65 -23.89 8.45 10.34
CA LYS A 65 -22.59 9.02 10.77
C LYS A 65 -21.44 8.48 9.92
N ILE A 66 -20.32 9.19 9.94
CA ILE A 66 -19.06 8.66 9.37
C ILE A 66 -18.50 7.53 10.26
N PRO A 67 -17.65 6.64 9.72
CA PRO A 67 -17.11 5.52 10.48
C PRO A 67 -16.22 6.00 11.64
N ASP A 68 -16.25 5.27 12.75
CA ASP A 68 -15.34 5.51 13.88
C ASP A 68 -13.91 5.03 13.58
N MET A 69 -13.78 4.07 12.65
CA MET A 69 -12.51 3.46 12.29
C MET A 69 -12.51 2.99 10.83
N ILE A 70 -11.38 3.19 10.15
CA ILE A 70 -11.10 2.63 8.83
C ILE A 70 -9.88 1.73 8.95
N VAL A 71 -10.04 0.46 8.56
CA VAL A 71 -8.96 -0.54 8.51
C VAL A 71 -8.76 -0.97 7.07
N GLY A 72 -7.52 -1.08 6.63
CA GLY A 72 -7.23 -1.53 5.28
C GLY A 72 -5.85 -2.14 5.14
N CYS A 73 -5.70 -3.02 4.15
CA CYS A 73 -4.43 -3.65 3.84
C CYS A 73 -3.44 -2.66 3.23
N VAL A 74 -2.16 -2.86 3.52
CA VAL A 74 -1.07 -2.01 3.00
C VAL A 74 0.07 -2.88 2.47
N GLY A 75 0.13 -2.99 1.15
CA GLY A 75 1.34 -3.38 0.44
C GLY A 75 2.02 -2.11 -0.07
N GLY A 76 1.79 -1.73 -1.34
CA GLY A 76 2.18 -0.39 -1.82
C GLY A 76 1.36 0.74 -1.19
N GLY A 77 0.14 0.44 -0.77
CA GLY A 77 -0.74 1.31 0.01
C GLY A 77 -1.66 2.23 -0.80
N SER A 78 -1.80 2.04 -2.12
CA SER A 78 -2.66 2.91 -2.94
C SER A 78 -4.14 2.82 -2.56
N ASN A 79 -4.64 1.61 -2.34
CA ASN A 79 -6.00 1.33 -1.92
C ASN A 79 -6.32 2.01 -0.58
N PHE A 80 -5.50 1.76 0.44
CA PHE A 80 -5.72 2.35 1.75
C PHE A 80 -5.53 3.87 1.76
N ALA A 81 -4.59 4.42 0.98
CA ALA A 81 -4.46 5.86 0.79
C ALA A 81 -5.76 6.47 0.26
N GLY A 82 -6.41 5.81 -0.73
CA GLY A 82 -7.70 6.24 -1.25
C GLY A 82 -8.82 6.17 -0.22
N ALA A 83 -8.88 5.08 0.55
CA ALA A 83 -9.91 4.87 1.56
C ALA A 83 -9.87 5.93 2.66
N ILE A 84 -8.67 6.35 3.09
CA ILE A 84 -8.52 7.33 4.17
C ILE A 84 -8.44 8.79 3.67
N TYR A 85 -8.40 9.03 2.36
CA TYR A 85 -8.13 10.36 1.79
C TYR A 85 -9.10 11.43 2.30
N GLU A 86 -10.39 11.12 2.27
CA GLU A 86 -11.48 12.01 2.75
C GLU A 86 -11.56 12.14 4.28
N PHE A 87 -10.73 11.37 5.00
CA PHE A 87 -10.72 11.32 6.47
C PHE A 87 -9.40 11.79 7.08
N LEU A 88 -8.49 12.34 6.26
CA LEU A 88 -7.19 12.80 6.76
C LEU A 88 -7.35 13.93 7.79
N ASP A 89 -8.33 14.80 7.59
CA ASP A 89 -8.65 15.92 8.47
C ASP A 89 -9.70 15.57 9.53
N GLU A 90 -10.06 14.29 9.67
CA GLU A 90 -11.01 13.80 10.69
C GLU A 90 -10.23 13.13 11.84
N PRO A 91 -9.92 13.87 12.91
CA PRO A 91 -9.08 13.36 14.00
C PRO A 91 -9.78 12.25 14.83
N ASN A 92 -11.11 12.23 14.83
CA ASN A 92 -11.90 11.24 15.55
C ASN A 92 -12.03 9.90 14.80
N VAL A 93 -11.72 9.85 13.53
CA VAL A 93 -11.72 8.61 12.74
C VAL A 93 -10.36 7.93 12.90
N LYS A 94 -10.32 6.75 13.51
CA LYS A 94 -9.10 5.94 13.60
C LYS A 94 -8.77 5.36 12.23
N LYS A 95 -7.51 5.44 11.82
CA LYS A 95 -7.01 4.92 10.55
C LYS A 95 -5.92 3.90 10.85
N ILE A 96 -6.14 2.64 10.45
CA ILE A 96 -5.24 1.52 10.73
C ILE A 96 -4.88 0.82 9.43
N GLY A 97 -3.62 0.87 9.06
CA GLY A 97 -3.06 0.10 7.95
C GLY A 97 -2.48 -1.22 8.44
N VAL A 98 -2.82 -2.32 7.78
CA VAL A 98 -2.31 -3.65 8.13
C VAL A 98 -1.43 -4.17 7.01
N GLU A 99 -0.19 -4.52 7.34
CA GLU A 99 0.81 -5.07 6.41
C GLU A 99 0.90 -6.58 6.57
N ALA A 100 1.37 -7.30 5.52
CA ALA A 100 1.82 -8.67 5.70
C ALA A 100 3.09 -8.69 6.54
N ALA A 101 3.17 -9.53 7.57
CA ALA A 101 4.29 -9.56 8.51
C ALA A 101 5.65 -9.80 7.82
N GLU A 102 5.65 -10.62 6.75
CA GLU A 102 6.82 -10.96 5.96
C GLU A 102 7.37 -9.79 5.14
N THR A 103 6.54 -8.76 4.89
CA THR A 103 6.88 -7.60 4.06
C THR A 103 6.53 -6.27 4.72
N ALA A 104 6.33 -6.26 6.03
CA ALA A 104 5.87 -5.12 6.82
C ALA A 104 6.92 -3.98 6.87
N ALA A 105 6.98 -3.18 5.83
CA ALA A 105 7.95 -2.10 5.69
C ALA A 105 7.75 -0.98 6.70
N LEU A 106 6.51 -0.62 7.02
CA LEU A 106 6.21 0.41 8.01
C LEU A 106 6.41 -0.10 9.44
N SER A 107 6.08 -1.36 9.72
CA SER A 107 6.18 -1.92 11.06
C SER A 107 7.63 -2.30 11.42
N ASN A 108 8.38 -2.90 10.49
CA ASN A 108 9.68 -3.50 10.74
C ASN A 108 10.83 -2.90 9.92
N GLY A 109 10.53 -2.05 8.94
CA GLY A 109 11.54 -1.45 8.06
C GLY A 109 12.12 -0.16 8.60
N THR A 110 13.09 0.36 7.87
CA THR A 110 13.76 1.63 8.14
C THR A 110 13.68 2.56 6.93
N PRO A 111 13.80 3.89 7.12
CA PRO A 111 13.83 4.84 6.01
C PRO A 111 15.00 4.57 5.06
N GLY A 112 14.72 4.50 3.77
CA GLY A 112 15.71 4.30 2.72
C GLY A 112 15.34 5.04 1.44
N ILE A 113 16.20 4.92 0.42
CA ILE A 113 15.96 5.50 -0.90
C ILE A 113 15.82 4.37 -1.92
N MET A 114 14.72 4.39 -2.66
CA MET A 114 14.44 3.40 -3.69
C MET A 114 13.71 4.06 -4.86
N GLN A 115 14.14 3.77 -6.07
CA GLN A 115 13.47 4.22 -7.30
C GLN A 115 13.09 5.70 -7.30
N GLY A 116 13.98 6.56 -6.76
CA GLY A 116 13.80 8.01 -6.72
C GLY A 116 12.90 8.53 -5.59
N MET A 117 12.50 7.70 -4.64
CA MET A 117 11.71 8.11 -3.48
C MET A 117 12.40 7.76 -2.16
N LYS A 118 12.15 8.57 -1.12
CA LYS A 118 12.47 8.25 0.27
C LYS A 118 11.23 7.64 0.93
N THR A 119 11.38 6.44 1.47
CA THR A 119 10.27 5.69 2.08
C THR A 119 10.80 4.68 3.09
N TYR A 120 9.89 4.14 3.92
CA TYR A 120 10.20 2.96 4.74
C TYR A 120 10.33 1.73 3.84
N MET A 121 11.34 0.91 4.10
CA MET A 121 11.60 -0.32 3.35
C MET A 121 12.32 -1.35 4.23
N LEU A 122 12.13 -2.61 3.91
CA LEU A 122 12.92 -3.69 4.48
C LEU A 122 14.29 -3.69 3.83
N GLN A 123 15.33 -3.46 4.60
CA GLN A 123 16.72 -3.39 4.15
C GLN A 123 17.67 -3.88 5.23
N THR A 124 18.86 -4.26 4.84
CA THR A 124 19.96 -4.56 5.78
C THR A 124 20.43 -3.29 6.48
N ASP A 125 21.13 -3.43 7.62
CA ASP A 125 21.58 -2.29 8.44
C ASP A 125 22.44 -1.29 7.66
N ASP A 126 23.17 -1.76 6.66
CA ASP A 126 23.98 -0.92 5.76
C ASP A 126 23.16 -0.33 4.59
N GLY A 127 21.90 -0.67 4.48
CA GLY A 127 21.02 -0.23 3.39
C GLY A 127 21.36 -0.80 2.01
N ALA A 128 22.32 -1.70 1.91
CA ALA A 128 22.85 -2.20 0.63
C ALA A 128 21.91 -3.18 -0.09
N LYS A 129 21.06 -3.87 0.66
CA LYS A 129 20.12 -4.86 0.10
C LYS A 129 18.72 -4.61 0.63
N SER A 130 17.73 -4.66 -0.26
CA SER A 130 16.36 -4.79 0.17
C SER A 130 16.08 -6.22 0.61
N LEU A 131 15.59 -6.38 1.81
CA LEU A 131 15.05 -7.64 2.32
C LEU A 131 13.61 -7.76 1.83
N GLY A 132 13.20 -8.93 1.39
CA GLY A 132 11.83 -9.21 0.97
C GLY A 132 11.44 -10.58 1.42
N GLY A 133 10.30 -10.67 2.08
CA GLY A 133 9.60 -11.93 2.33
C GLY A 133 8.60 -12.23 1.21
N MET A 134 7.88 -13.31 1.37
CA MET A 134 6.72 -13.65 0.57
C MET A 134 5.55 -13.91 1.51
N SER A 135 4.38 -13.36 1.19
CA SER A 135 3.13 -13.67 1.84
C SER A 135 2.19 -14.37 0.86
N LEU A 136 1.24 -15.12 1.38
CA LEU A 136 0.14 -15.68 0.59
C LEU A 136 -0.72 -14.58 -0.04
N GLY A 137 -0.80 -13.41 0.58
CA GLY A 137 -1.39 -12.20 0.01
C GLY A 137 -0.46 -11.59 -1.02
N ALA A 138 -0.55 -12.03 -2.27
CA ALA A 138 0.37 -11.61 -3.34
C ALA A 138 0.31 -10.10 -3.61
N GLY A 139 -0.85 -9.48 -3.46
CA GLY A 139 -1.07 -8.05 -3.71
C GLY A 139 -0.45 -7.13 -2.66
N ILE A 140 -0.11 -7.66 -1.48
CA ILE A 140 0.57 -6.92 -0.41
C ILE A 140 2.02 -7.35 -0.20
N THR A 141 2.54 -8.22 -1.06
CA THR A 141 3.93 -8.71 -1.01
C THR A 141 4.86 -7.71 -1.71
N TYR A 142 5.32 -6.70 -0.98
CA TYR A 142 6.33 -5.76 -1.46
C TYR A 142 7.15 -5.21 -0.28
N PHE A 143 8.47 -5.14 -0.46
CA PHE A 143 9.42 -4.80 0.61
C PHE A 143 9.49 -3.30 0.95
N SER A 144 8.68 -2.47 0.34
CA SER A 144 8.59 -1.02 0.61
C SER A 144 7.17 -0.53 0.41
N VAL A 145 6.89 0.67 0.88
CA VAL A 145 5.56 1.28 0.86
C VAL A 145 5.57 2.62 0.13
N GLY A 146 4.41 3.09 -0.26
CA GLY A 146 4.27 4.44 -0.82
C GLY A 146 4.72 5.53 0.15
N PRO A 147 5.46 6.57 -0.32
CA PRO A 147 6.03 7.61 0.55
C PRO A 147 4.96 8.40 1.33
N MET A 148 3.72 8.42 0.87
CA MET A 148 2.61 9.02 1.62
C MET A 148 2.39 8.30 2.95
N HIS A 149 2.42 6.96 2.97
CA HIS A 149 2.25 6.20 4.21
C HIS A 149 3.43 6.37 5.16
N SER A 150 4.65 6.48 4.62
CA SER A 150 5.84 6.82 5.41
C SER A 150 5.66 8.17 6.14
N TYR A 151 5.19 9.17 5.42
CA TYR A 151 4.88 10.49 5.99
C TYR A 151 3.77 10.41 7.05
N LEU A 152 2.65 9.73 6.75
CA LEU A 152 1.52 9.59 7.68
C LEU A 152 1.90 8.84 8.97
N LYS A 153 2.81 7.85 8.88
CA LYS A 153 3.40 7.19 10.04
C LYS A 153 4.21 8.16 10.89
N ASP A 154 5.12 8.92 10.27
CA ASP A 154 5.98 9.88 10.97
C ASP A 154 5.15 10.99 11.67
N GLN A 155 4.05 11.41 11.04
CA GLN A 155 3.09 12.36 11.62
C GLN A 155 2.16 11.71 12.67
N LYS A 156 2.21 10.39 12.87
CA LYS A 156 1.29 9.64 13.74
C LYS A 156 -0.19 9.83 13.39
N ALA A 157 -0.47 10.18 12.14
CA ALA A 157 -1.82 10.38 11.63
C ALA A 157 -2.53 9.05 11.31
N VAL A 158 -1.75 7.99 11.09
CA VAL A 158 -2.21 6.64 10.81
C VAL A 158 -1.39 5.65 11.64
N SER A 159 -2.06 4.67 12.22
CA SER A 159 -1.42 3.55 12.91
C SER A 159 -1.17 2.41 11.92
N TYR A 160 -0.04 1.73 12.08
CA TYR A 160 0.29 0.57 11.26
C TYR A 160 0.60 -0.64 12.13
N SER A 161 0.13 -1.80 11.69
CA SER A 161 0.39 -3.10 12.29
C SER A 161 0.63 -4.13 11.20
N SER A 162 0.99 -5.33 11.57
CA SER A 162 1.17 -6.43 10.64
C SER A 162 0.39 -7.65 11.08
N ALA A 163 0.01 -8.49 10.11
CA ALA A 163 -0.61 -9.79 10.32
C ALA A 163 0.18 -10.87 9.60
N THR A 164 0.29 -12.03 10.22
CA THR A 164 0.90 -13.23 9.64
C THR A 164 -0.02 -13.89 8.63
N ASP A 165 0.53 -14.71 7.74
CA ASP A 165 -0.26 -15.51 6.80
C ASP A 165 -1.31 -16.39 7.50
N GLN A 166 -1.00 -16.91 8.70
CA GLN A 166 -1.95 -17.72 9.47
C GLN A 166 -3.12 -16.88 9.98
N GLU A 167 -2.86 -15.71 10.54
CA GLU A 167 -3.92 -14.79 11.00
C GLU A 167 -4.79 -14.34 9.83
N MET A 168 -4.20 -14.08 8.68
CA MET A 168 -4.92 -13.73 7.44
C MET A 168 -5.85 -14.87 6.99
N LEU A 169 -5.37 -16.13 6.97
CA LEU A 169 -6.19 -17.28 6.62
C LEU A 169 -7.33 -17.53 7.61
N ASP A 170 -7.08 -17.31 8.89
CA ASP A 170 -8.10 -17.46 9.92
C ASP A 170 -9.16 -16.36 9.83
N ALA A 171 -8.75 -15.11 9.56
CA ALA A 171 -9.66 -14.00 9.28
C ALA A 171 -10.49 -14.24 8.00
N TYR A 172 -9.86 -14.72 6.92
CA TYR A 172 -10.55 -15.09 5.68
C TYR A 172 -11.66 -16.13 5.93
N LYS A 173 -11.36 -17.19 6.68
CA LYS A 173 -12.36 -18.21 7.04
C LYS A 173 -13.47 -17.63 7.90
N MET A 174 -13.12 -16.78 8.86
CA MET A 174 -14.09 -16.12 9.74
C MET A 174 -15.06 -15.27 8.93
N ILE A 175 -14.58 -14.41 8.04
CA ILE A 175 -15.43 -13.55 7.18
C ILE A 175 -16.34 -14.43 6.29
N ALA A 176 -15.79 -15.50 5.69
CA ALA A 176 -16.58 -16.40 4.87
C ALA A 176 -17.71 -17.09 5.68
N GLN A 177 -17.46 -17.43 6.93
CA GLN A 177 -18.44 -18.10 7.80
C GLN A 177 -19.49 -17.15 8.39
N THR A 178 -19.10 -15.93 8.75
CA THR A 178 -20.00 -14.96 9.42
C THR A 178 -20.77 -14.08 8.45
N GLU A 179 -20.14 -13.68 7.36
CA GLU A 179 -20.71 -12.73 6.39
C GLU A 179 -21.08 -13.36 5.04
N GLY A 180 -20.64 -14.60 4.80
CA GLY A 180 -20.83 -15.26 3.50
C GLY A 180 -20.00 -14.65 2.37
N ILE A 181 -18.93 -13.91 2.71
CA ILE A 181 -18.09 -13.20 1.75
C ILE A 181 -16.77 -13.95 1.58
N CYS A 182 -16.45 -14.33 0.34
CA CYS A 182 -15.13 -14.81 -0.03
C CYS A 182 -14.29 -13.61 -0.49
N SER A 183 -13.55 -13.00 0.45
CA SER A 183 -12.67 -11.85 0.17
C SER A 183 -11.40 -12.29 -0.58
N ALA A 184 -10.59 -11.33 -1.03
CA ALA A 184 -9.19 -11.58 -1.34
C ALA A 184 -8.41 -11.90 -0.05
N LEU A 185 -7.21 -12.45 -0.20
CA LEU A 185 -6.36 -12.79 0.97
C LEU A 185 -5.64 -11.59 1.58
N GLU A 186 -5.66 -10.44 0.90
CA GLU A 186 -5.06 -9.19 1.33
C GLU A 186 -5.77 -8.51 2.51
#